data_244e8ddd6ecb60ef1614e055426cb0ea
#
_entry.id   244e8ddd6ecb60ef1614e055426cb0ea
#
_cell.length_a   1.000
_cell.length_b   1.000
_cell.length_c   1.000
_cell.angle_alpha   90.00
_cell.angle_beta   90.00
_cell.angle_gamma   90.00
#
_symmetry.space_group_name_H-M   'P 1'
#
loop_
_entity.id
_entity.type
_entity.pdbx_description
1 polymer ?
#
loop_
_entity_poly.entity_id
_entity_poly.type
_entity_poly.pdbx_seq_one_letter_code
_entity_poly.pdbx_strand_id
1 'polypeptide(L)'
;MDEETQNQALQDIFGPDGLHARFVRVPIDSCDYSLEEYQAVADPIADPDLATFSIDRDRKYVLPMLKKAIEISAEPISVLMSPWSPPYQWKTAPKIAKNDAAVYGAMGMPVPEEIPQRNHGGSLKPEYYGSWAKYVVKYLQAYLDEGIPVTML
;
A
#
# COMPACT_ATOMS: atom_id res chain seq x y z
N MET A 1 -6.25 -0.80 20.09
CA MET A 1 -7.32 -1.83 20.12
C MET A 1 -6.68 -3.07 20.72
N ASP A 2 -7.29 -3.67 21.72
CA ASP A 2 -6.82 -4.92 22.32
C ASP A 2 -7.10 -6.12 21.38
N GLU A 3 -6.47 -7.24 21.68
CA GLU A 3 -6.53 -8.43 20.81
C GLU A 3 -7.93 -9.04 20.74
N GLU A 4 -8.69 -8.99 21.84
CA GLU A 4 -10.07 -9.51 21.90
C GLU A 4 -10.98 -8.72 20.94
N THR A 5 -10.92 -7.40 21.01
CA THR A 5 -11.68 -6.51 20.11
C THR A 5 -11.28 -6.69 18.64
N GLN A 6 -9.98 -6.90 18.35
CA GLN A 6 -9.52 -7.19 16.98
C GLN A 6 -10.07 -8.52 16.47
N ASN A 7 -10.01 -9.57 17.29
CA ASN A 7 -10.53 -10.88 16.93
C ASN A 7 -12.05 -10.82 16.70
N GLN A 8 -12.79 -10.12 17.55
CA GLN A 8 -14.23 -9.96 17.37
C GLN A 8 -14.55 -9.22 16.06
N ALA A 9 -13.86 -8.13 15.78
CA ALA A 9 -14.05 -7.39 14.51
C ALA A 9 -13.76 -8.26 13.27
N LEU A 10 -12.73 -9.11 13.34
CA LEU A 10 -12.43 -10.03 12.23
C LEU A 10 -13.51 -11.12 12.10
N GLN A 11 -14.04 -11.65 13.20
CA GLN A 11 -15.17 -12.58 13.17
C GLN A 11 -16.43 -11.94 12.60
N ASP A 12 -16.74 -10.70 12.98
CA ASP A 12 -17.92 -9.97 12.48
C ASP A 12 -17.82 -9.68 10.97
N ILE A 13 -16.58 -9.52 10.43
CA ILE A 13 -16.37 -9.22 9.01
C ILE A 13 -16.24 -10.50 8.18
N PHE A 14 -15.42 -11.46 8.62
CA PHE A 14 -15.01 -12.62 7.82
C PHE A 14 -15.60 -13.95 8.30
N GLY A 15 -16.10 -14.01 9.53
CA GLY A 15 -16.61 -15.21 10.15
C GLY A 15 -17.94 -15.69 9.55
N PRO A 16 -18.30 -16.96 9.79
CA PRO A 16 -19.50 -17.59 9.24
C PRO A 16 -20.82 -16.97 9.74
N ASP A 17 -20.80 -16.34 10.91
CA ASP A 17 -21.96 -15.66 11.47
C ASP A 17 -21.93 -14.13 11.26
N GLY A 18 -20.91 -13.63 10.53
CA GLY A 18 -20.70 -12.20 10.26
C GLY A 18 -21.13 -11.77 8.86
N LEU A 19 -20.42 -10.76 8.32
CA LEU A 19 -20.70 -10.22 6.99
C LEU A 19 -20.27 -11.13 5.84
N HIS A 20 -19.52 -12.18 6.10
CA HIS A 20 -18.97 -13.11 5.09
C HIS A 20 -18.15 -12.40 3.99
N ALA A 21 -17.38 -11.38 4.35
CA ALA A 21 -16.53 -10.69 3.39
C ALA A 21 -15.51 -11.69 2.78
N ARG A 22 -15.49 -11.76 1.45
CA ARG A 22 -14.61 -12.68 0.69
C ARG A 22 -13.65 -11.95 -0.24
N PHE A 23 -13.59 -10.66 -0.11
CA PHE A 23 -12.74 -9.81 -0.92
C PHE A 23 -11.98 -8.83 -0.04
N VAL A 24 -10.66 -8.82 -0.21
CA VAL A 24 -9.78 -7.89 0.50
C VAL A 24 -8.91 -7.17 -0.51
N ARG A 25 -8.82 -5.85 -0.38
CA ARG A 25 -7.87 -5.03 -1.11
C ARG A 25 -6.70 -4.68 -0.21
N VAL A 26 -5.49 -4.98 -0.66
CA VAL A 26 -4.23 -4.66 0.03
C VAL A 26 -3.45 -3.67 -0.82
N PRO A 27 -3.02 -2.53 -0.29
CA PRO A 27 -2.17 -1.61 -1.05
C PRO A 27 -0.77 -2.20 -1.25
N ILE A 28 -0.13 -1.87 -2.37
CA ILE A 28 1.32 -1.96 -2.52
C ILE A 28 1.89 -0.64 -2.02
N ASP A 29 2.78 -0.72 -1.02
CA ASP A 29 3.31 0.42 -0.26
C ASP A 29 2.22 1.20 0.51
N SER A 30 2.57 2.39 1.00
CA SER A 30 1.65 3.25 1.71
C SER A 30 0.56 3.81 0.80
N CYS A 31 -0.59 4.08 1.40
CA CYS A 31 -1.71 4.75 0.78
C CYS A 31 -2.17 5.93 1.66
N ASP A 32 -3.20 6.65 1.25
CA ASP A 32 -3.77 7.79 1.98
C ASP A 32 -4.37 7.43 3.35
N TYR A 33 -4.67 6.15 3.60
CA TYR A 33 -5.10 5.64 4.92
C TYR A 33 -3.96 5.15 5.81
N SER A 34 -2.73 5.16 5.32
CA SER A 34 -1.57 4.71 6.11
C SER A 34 -1.24 5.74 7.19
N LEU A 35 -0.89 5.26 8.39
CA LEU A 35 -0.47 6.12 9.51
C LEU A 35 0.89 6.80 9.26
N GLU A 36 1.66 6.26 8.34
CA GLU A 36 2.98 6.75 7.92
C GLU A 36 3.22 6.45 6.45
N GLU A 37 4.08 7.22 5.83
CA GLU A 37 4.54 6.94 4.48
C GLU A 37 5.67 5.93 4.51
N TYR A 38 5.53 4.85 3.73
CA TYR A 38 6.54 3.81 3.58
C TYR A 38 6.56 3.26 2.16
N GLN A 39 7.67 2.66 1.82
CA GLN A 39 7.87 1.91 0.57
C GLN A 39 8.82 0.75 0.84
N ALA A 40 8.71 -0.33 0.06
CA ALA A 40 9.47 -1.56 0.28
C ALA A 40 10.97 -1.44 -0.04
N VAL A 41 11.39 -0.37 -0.71
CA VAL A 41 12.81 -0.03 -0.95
C VAL A 41 13.01 1.42 -0.52
N ALA A 42 13.92 1.65 0.43
CA ALA A 42 14.12 2.98 1.02
C ALA A 42 14.61 4.02 -0.02
N ASP A 43 15.57 3.65 -0.86
CA ASP A 43 16.08 4.50 -1.95
C ASP A 43 16.18 3.70 -3.26
N PRO A 44 15.10 3.69 -4.06
CA PRO A 44 15.07 2.94 -5.30
C PRO A 44 15.88 3.57 -6.44
N ILE A 45 16.47 4.76 -6.25
CA ILE A 45 17.45 5.35 -7.17
C ILE A 45 18.84 4.75 -6.92
N ALA A 46 19.21 4.63 -5.65
CA ALA A 46 20.49 4.01 -5.25
C ALA A 46 20.47 2.48 -5.39
N ASP A 47 19.29 1.87 -5.40
CA ASP A 47 19.07 0.41 -5.50
C ASP A 47 18.19 0.05 -6.72
N PRO A 48 18.70 0.20 -7.94
CA PRO A 48 17.92 -0.04 -9.17
C PRO A 48 17.54 -1.51 -9.37
N ASP A 49 18.27 -2.43 -8.75
CA ASP A 49 17.98 -3.87 -8.78
C ASP A 49 17.03 -4.33 -7.67
N LEU A 50 16.62 -3.41 -6.79
CA LEU A 50 15.73 -3.67 -5.67
C LEU A 50 16.29 -4.76 -4.74
N ALA A 51 17.61 -4.73 -4.48
CA ALA A 51 18.28 -5.72 -3.63
C ALA A 51 17.87 -5.59 -2.15
N THR A 52 17.54 -4.36 -1.72
CA THR A 52 17.08 -4.05 -0.36
C THR A 52 15.56 -4.14 -0.18
N PHE A 53 14.86 -4.67 -1.18
CA PHE A 53 13.40 -4.82 -1.13
C PHE A 53 12.97 -5.66 0.08
N SER A 54 12.09 -5.12 0.90
CA SER A 54 11.53 -5.81 2.07
C SER A 54 10.08 -5.42 2.30
N ILE A 55 9.26 -6.43 2.68
CA ILE A 55 7.90 -6.25 3.19
C ILE A 55 7.81 -6.42 4.71
N ASP A 56 8.91 -6.17 5.45
CA ASP A 56 8.94 -6.38 6.90
C ASP A 56 7.90 -5.57 7.66
N ARG A 57 7.55 -4.40 7.15
CA ARG A 57 6.45 -3.63 7.71
C ARG A 57 5.12 -4.35 7.54
N ASP A 58 4.85 -4.92 6.39
CA ASP A 58 3.62 -5.67 6.15
C ASP A 58 3.58 -6.96 6.97
N ARG A 59 4.72 -7.62 7.14
CA ARG A 59 4.86 -8.76 8.06
C ARG A 59 4.48 -8.42 9.49
N LYS A 60 4.76 -7.19 9.91
CA LYS A 60 4.45 -6.73 11.26
C LYS A 60 2.99 -6.33 11.44
N TYR A 61 2.35 -5.74 10.44
CA TYR A 61 1.06 -5.09 10.61
C TYR A 61 -0.07 -5.64 9.73
N VAL A 62 0.20 -5.89 8.46
CA VAL A 62 -0.83 -6.26 7.47
C VAL A 62 -1.03 -7.77 7.41
N LEU A 63 0.07 -8.52 7.27
CA LEU A 63 0.01 -9.97 7.09
C LEU A 63 -0.60 -10.72 8.28
N PRO A 64 -0.35 -10.38 9.56
CA PRO A 64 -0.99 -11.05 10.67
C PRO A 64 -2.52 -10.94 10.64
N MET A 65 -3.03 -9.74 10.35
CA MET A 65 -4.47 -9.50 10.20
C MET A 65 -5.06 -10.29 9.02
N LEU A 66 -4.38 -10.25 7.87
CA LEU A 66 -4.84 -10.92 6.66
C LEU A 66 -4.83 -12.45 6.81
N LYS A 67 -3.77 -13.02 7.40
CA LYS A 67 -3.69 -14.45 7.71
C LYS A 67 -4.81 -14.87 8.67
N LYS A 68 -5.12 -14.05 9.67
CA LYS A 68 -6.21 -14.31 10.60
C LYS A 68 -7.58 -14.24 9.92
N ALA A 69 -7.79 -13.28 9.03
CA ALA A 69 -9.02 -13.19 8.23
C ALA A 69 -9.22 -14.45 7.35
N ILE A 70 -8.15 -14.93 6.71
CA ILE A 70 -8.16 -16.15 5.90
C ILE A 70 -8.48 -17.39 6.76
N GLU A 71 -7.90 -17.48 7.96
CA GLU A 71 -8.15 -18.58 8.90
C GLU A 71 -9.61 -18.63 9.38
N ILE A 72 -10.20 -17.47 9.67
CA ILE A 72 -11.56 -17.32 10.19
C ILE A 72 -12.62 -17.57 9.11
N SER A 73 -12.32 -17.19 7.88
CA SER A 73 -13.29 -17.30 6.78
C SER A 73 -13.62 -18.76 6.47
N ALA A 74 -14.91 -19.07 6.40
CA ALA A 74 -15.39 -20.40 6.01
C ALA A 74 -15.13 -20.72 4.53
N GLU A 75 -14.84 -19.69 3.72
CA GLU A 75 -14.62 -19.81 2.30
C GLU A 75 -13.39 -19.01 1.84
N PRO A 76 -12.80 -19.33 0.68
CA PRO A 76 -11.61 -18.64 0.18
C PRO A 76 -11.82 -17.13 0.05
N ILE A 77 -10.87 -16.36 0.55
CA ILE A 77 -10.80 -14.91 0.38
C ILE A 77 -10.02 -14.59 -0.90
N SER A 78 -10.61 -13.76 -1.77
CA SER A 78 -9.90 -13.17 -2.90
C SER A 78 -9.12 -11.95 -2.46
N VAL A 79 -7.83 -11.91 -2.75
CA VAL A 79 -6.96 -10.78 -2.41
C VAL A 79 -6.57 -10.02 -3.66
N LEU A 80 -6.97 -8.74 -3.72
CA LEU A 80 -6.49 -7.77 -4.71
C LEU A 80 -5.30 -7.01 -4.14
N MET A 81 -4.14 -7.11 -4.75
CA MET A 81 -3.05 -6.17 -4.52
C MET A 81 -3.22 -4.96 -5.43
N SER A 82 -3.24 -3.79 -4.85
CA SER A 82 -3.51 -2.56 -5.59
C SER A 82 -2.36 -1.57 -5.42
N PRO A 83 -1.55 -1.32 -6.47
CA PRO A 83 -0.56 -0.26 -6.40
C PRO A 83 -1.28 1.07 -6.21
N TRP A 84 -0.93 1.77 -5.13
CA TRP A 84 -1.48 3.09 -4.87
C TRP A 84 -0.65 4.16 -5.58
N SER A 85 0.66 4.04 -5.44
CA SER A 85 1.61 4.96 -6.07
C SER A 85 2.97 4.28 -6.21
N PRO A 86 3.69 4.49 -7.31
CA PRO A 86 5.11 4.13 -7.37
C PRO A 86 5.92 4.91 -6.33
N PRO A 87 7.12 4.43 -5.97
CA PRO A 87 8.05 5.20 -5.16
C PRO A 87 8.20 6.64 -5.66
N TYR A 88 8.12 7.60 -4.76
CA TYR A 88 8.05 9.02 -5.15
C TYR A 88 9.27 9.51 -5.94
N GLN A 89 10.43 8.90 -5.72
CA GLN A 89 11.67 9.21 -6.44
C GLN A 89 11.55 8.92 -7.94
N TRP A 90 10.68 7.99 -8.33
CA TRP A 90 10.43 7.63 -9.73
C TRP A 90 9.33 8.45 -10.39
N LYS A 91 8.70 9.34 -9.65
CA LYS A 91 7.60 10.16 -10.16
C LYS A 91 8.05 11.59 -10.52
N THR A 92 7.27 12.20 -11.38
CA THR A 92 7.31 13.66 -11.55
C THR A 92 6.55 14.29 -10.38
N ALA A 93 7.09 15.36 -9.80
CA ALA A 93 6.31 16.18 -8.88
C ALA A 93 5.17 16.87 -9.65
N PRO A 94 3.91 16.72 -9.24
CA PRO A 94 2.84 17.46 -9.89
C PRO A 94 2.95 18.94 -9.54
N LYS A 95 2.63 19.80 -10.51
CA LYS A 95 2.40 21.21 -10.19
C LYS A 95 1.16 21.32 -9.29
N ILE A 96 1.24 22.20 -8.32
CA ILE A 96 0.14 22.44 -7.39
C ILE A 96 -1.09 22.91 -8.15
N ALA A 97 -2.22 22.20 -7.97
CA ALA A 97 -3.49 22.64 -8.51
C ALA A 97 -3.94 23.92 -7.77
N LYS A 98 -4.72 24.77 -8.46
CA LYS A 98 -5.23 26.03 -7.86
C LYS A 98 -5.95 25.81 -6.54
N ASN A 99 -6.66 24.68 -6.39
CA ASN A 99 -7.39 24.34 -5.17
C ASN A 99 -6.44 24.03 -4.00
N ASP A 100 -5.33 23.36 -4.29
CA ASP A 100 -4.31 23.04 -3.26
C ASP A 100 -3.59 24.32 -2.79
N ALA A 101 -3.30 25.22 -3.72
CA ALA A 101 -2.74 26.54 -3.40
C ALA A 101 -3.67 27.35 -2.49
N ALA A 102 -5.00 27.27 -2.69
CA ALA A 102 -5.98 27.92 -1.82
C ALA A 102 -6.00 27.32 -0.41
N VAL A 103 -5.82 26.00 -0.28
CA VAL A 103 -5.71 25.32 1.03
C VAL A 103 -4.48 25.76 1.78
N TYR A 104 -3.30 25.80 1.12
CA TYR A 104 -2.07 26.32 1.74
C TYR A 104 -2.23 27.76 2.21
N GLY A 105 -2.82 28.63 1.37
CA GLY A 105 -3.10 30.01 1.71
C GLY A 105 -4.07 30.16 2.90
N ALA A 106 -5.12 29.35 2.95
CA ALA A 106 -6.07 29.35 4.07
C ALA A 106 -5.45 28.88 5.40
N MET A 107 -4.41 28.03 5.33
CA MET A 107 -3.63 27.58 6.50
C MET A 107 -2.53 28.55 6.89
N GLY A 108 -2.34 29.65 6.16
CA GLY A 108 -1.25 30.61 6.39
C GLY A 108 0.13 30.06 6.06
N MET A 109 0.21 29.02 5.25
CA MET A 109 1.45 28.36 4.86
C MET A 109 1.92 28.87 3.49
N PRO A 110 3.25 28.96 3.27
CA PRO A 110 3.76 29.25 1.93
C PRO A 110 3.36 28.14 0.96
N VAL A 111 2.84 28.54 -0.20
CA VAL A 111 2.50 27.59 -1.26
C VAL A 111 3.80 27.11 -1.91
N PRO A 112 4.16 25.83 -1.81
CA PRO A 112 5.36 25.32 -2.46
C PRO A 112 5.17 25.30 -3.98
N GLU A 113 6.23 25.44 -4.74
CA GLU A 113 6.18 25.40 -6.21
C GLU A 113 5.79 24.00 -6.71
N GLU A 114 6.21 22.97 -5.98
CA GLU A 114 5.89 21.57 -6.24
C GLU A 114 5.63 20.87 -4.91
N ILE A 115 4.61 19.98 -4.86
CA ILE A 115 4.35 19.13 -3.72
C ILE A 115 4.93 17.74 -4.00
N PRO A 116 5.90 17.26 -3.21
CA PRO A 116 6.36 15.88 -3.30
C PRO A 116 5.20 14.95 -2.88
N GLN A 117 4.58 14.32 -3.85
CA GLN A 117 3.49 13.38 -3.55
C GLN A 117 4.07 11.98 -3.39
N ARG A 118 4.30 11.60 -2.15
CA ARG A 118 4.97 10.35 -1.82
C ARG A 118 4.09 9.15 -2.11
N ASN A 119 2.92 9.07 -1.50
CA ASN A 119 2.04 7.91 -1.60
C ASN A 119 0.85 8.09 -2.56
N HIS A 120 0.74 9.22 -3.26
CA HIS A 120 -0.31 9.47 -4.27
C HIS A 120 0.12 10.56 -5.25
N GLY A 121 -0.60 10.69 -6.36
CA GLY A 121 -0.35 11.71 -7.38
C GLY A 121 0.97 11.58 -8.14
N GLY A 122 1.24 12.54 -9.01
CA GLY A 122 2.38 12.52 -9.91
C GLY A 122 2.25 11.47 -11.03
N SER A 123 3.22 11.47 -11.94
CA SER A 123 3.30 10.50 -13.04
C SER A 123 4.61 9.74 -12.96
N LEU A 124 4.57 8.43 -13.15
CA LEU A 124 5.76 7.60 -13.26
C LEU A 124 6.58 8.05 -14.46
N LYS A 125 7.87 8.31 -14.25
CA LYS A 125 8.79 8.67 -15.31
C LYS A 125 9.08 7.46 -16.20
N PRO A 126 9.14 7.63 -17.55
CA PRO A 126 9.30 6.51 -18.49
C PRO A 126 10.51 5.61 -18.23
N GLU A 127 11.62 6.20 -17.79
CA GLU A 127 12.85 5.47 -17.48
C GLU A 127 12.69 4.44 -16.34
N TYR A 128 11.64 4.56 -15.51
CA TYR A 128 11.37 3.65 -14.39
C TYR A 128 10.23 2.66 -14.63
N TYR A 129 9.65 2.58 -15.84
CA TYR A 129 8.58 1.63 -16.13
C TYR A 129 8.99 0.17 -15.86
N GLY A 130 10.21 -0.20 -16.29
CA GLY A 130 10.75 -1.53 -16.05
C GLY A 130 11.04 -1.81 -14.57
N SER A 131 11.56 -0.82 -13.84
CA SER A 131 11.83 -0.93 -12.41
C SER A 131 10.53 -1.05 -11.62
N TRP A 132 9.50 -0.29 -11.99
CA TRP A 132 8.19 -0.40 -11.36
C TRP A 132 7.53 -1.75 -11.60
N ALA A 133 7.60 -2.29 -12.80
CA ALA A 133 7.11 -3.64 -13.07
C ALA A 133 7.81 -4.70 -12.21
N LYS A 134 9.15 -4.64 -12.09
CA LYS A 134 9.92 -5.51 -11.20
C LYS A 134 9.50 -5.38 -9.74
N TYR A 135 9.26 -4.16 -9.28
CA TYR A 135 8.84 -3.85 -7.92
C TYR A 135 7.51 -4.52 -7.57
N VAL A 136 6.52 -4.37 -8.45
CA VAL A 136 5.20 -4.99 -8.30
C VAL A 136 5.31 -6.52 -8.28
N VAL A 137 6.11 -7.10 -9.17
CA VAL A 137 6.35 -8.55 -9.20
C VAL A 137 7.01 -9.04 -7.91
N LYS A 138 8.01 -8.32 -7.38
CA LYS A 138 8.64 -8.67 -6.09
C LYS A 138 7.63 -8.62 -4.94
N TYR A 139 6.77 -7.60 -4.93
CA TYR A 139 5.73 -7.48 -3.91
C TYR A 139 4.74 -8.64 -3.97
N LEU A 140 4.24 -8.96 -5.17
CA LEU A 140 3.38 -10.10 -5.39
C LEU A 140 4.03 -11.39 -4.92
N GLN A 141 5.29 -11.66 -5.34
CA GLN A 141 6.00 -12.87 -4.95
C GLN A 141 6.19 -12.95 -3.43
N ALA A 142 6.55 -11.86 -2.78
CA ALA A 142 6.72 -11.81 -1.33
C ALA A 142 5.43 -12.19 -0.58
N TYR A 143 4.26 -11.75 -1.06
CA TYR A 143 2.99 -12.14 -0.48
C TYR A 143 2.62 -13.60 -0.73
N LEU A 144 2.88 -14.11 -1.95
CA LEU A 144 2.70 -15.53 -2.26
C LEU A 144 3.60 -16.42 -1.38
N ASP A 145 4.86 -16.02 -1.16
CA ASP A 145 5.80 -16.72 -0.29
C ASP A 145 5.34 -16.73 1.18
N GLU A 146 4.58 -15.72 1.59
CA GLU A 146 3.91 -15.66 2.90
C GLU A 146 2.62 -16.48 2.99
N GLY A 147 2.24 -17.15 1.89
CA GLY A 147 1.03 -17.97 1.83
C GLY A 147 -0.26 -17.18 1.62
N ILE A 148 -0.17 -15.93 1.17
CA ILE A 148 -1.35 -15.12 0.87
C ILE A 148 -1.83 -15.40 -0.56
N PRO A 149 -3.08 -15.84 -0.78
CA PRO A 149 -3.60 -16.19 -2.09
C PRO A 149 -3.97 -14.93 -2.89
N VAL A 150 -2.97 -14.20 -3.39
CA VAL A 150 -3.23 -13.06 -4.25
C VAL A 150 -3.83 -13.54 -5.57
N THR A 151 -5.04 -13.09 -5.87
CA THR A 151 -5.81 -13.50 -7.04
C THR A 151 -5.97 -12.41 -8.09
N MET A 152 -5.72 -11.15 -7.70
CA MET A 152 -5.87 -9.98 -8.57
C MET A 152 -4.78 -8.93 -8.32
N LEU A 153 -4.43 -8.19 -9.36
CA LEU A 153 -3.48 -7.10 -9.36
C LEU A 153 -4.05 -5.91 -10.15
#